data_699f97f9d7e4adfd7634c94b51a51dff
#
_entry.id   699f97f9d7e4adfd7634c94b51a51dff
#
_cell.length_a   1.000
_cell.length_b   1.000
_cell.length_c   1.000
_cell.angle_alpha   90.00
_cell.angle_beta   90.00
_cell.angle_gamma   90.00
#
_symmetry.space_group_name_H-M   'P 1'
#
loop_
_entity.id
_entity.type
_entity.pdbx_description
1 polymer ?
#
loop_
_entity_poly.entity_id
_entity_poly.type
_entity_poly.pdbx_seq_one_letter_code
_entity_poly.pdbx_strand_id
1 'polypeptide(L)'
;MKEGPISSSSNFNHVPVMGKEIIQSLKELPNEFTNKGLIIDATIGGGGHSAQILKNFPGIKIIGLDQDPMAREAASKKLIKFGTRIEIISTNFADFSLDKKAICVLADLGVSSHQLDEPSRGFSFRLNGPIDMRMNPKEGSSAAELIETLSEQNLADLIYELGEEKLSRRIARKIKNDLAENGPYSGTQDLSYAIAGCFPPKQRYGRIHPSTR
;
A
#
# COMPACT_ATOMS: atom_id res chain seq x y z
N MET A 1 -41.26 -1.38 -11.86
CA MET A 1 -39.91 -0.81 -11.84
C MET A 1 -38.98 -1.97 -11.49
N LYS A 2 -38.16 -2.35 -12.43
CA LYS A 2 -37.20 -3.48 -12.25
C LYS A 2 -35.86 -2.88 -11.91
N GLU A 3 -35.40 -3.09 -10.69
CA GLU A 3 -34.02 -2.80 -10.29
C GLU A 3 -33.10 -3.86 -10.93
N GLY A 4 -32.22 -3.41 -11.81
CA GLY A 4 -31.19 -4.25 -12.39
C GLY A 4 -29.98 -4.37 -11.43
N PRO A 5 -29.24 -5.47 -11.45
CA PRO A 5 -28.11 -5.68 -10.57
C PRO A 5 -26.96 -4.73 -10.95
N ILE A 6 -26.48 -3.97 -9.97
CA ILE A 6 -25.25 -3.18 -10.08
C ILE A 6 -24.07 -4.16 -10.08
N SER A 7 -23.61 -4.53 -11.28
CA SER A 7 -22.36 -5.27 -11.42
C SER A 7 -21.17 -4.29 -11.41
N SER A 8 -20.60 -4.04 -10.26
CA SER A 8 -19.30 -3.38 -10.15
C SER A 8 -18.16 -4.41 -10.30
N SER A 9 -17.98 -4.92 -11.52
CA SER A 9 -16.70 -5.55 -11.87
C SER A 9 -15.68 -4.46 -12.19
N SER A 10 -15.04 -3.91 -11.18
CA SER A 10 -13.85 -3.10 -11.37
C SER A 10 -12.76 -4.02 -11.95
N ASN A 11 -12.59 -3.99 -13.26
CA ASN A 11 -11.49 -4.64 -13.96
C ASN A 11 -10.18 -4.05 -13.43
N PHE A 12 -9.48 -4.81 -12.60
CA PHE A 12 -8.16 -4.55 -12.07
C PHE A 12 -7.12 -4.59 -13.23
N ASN A 13 -7.11 -3.58 -14.08
CA ASN A 13 -6.13 -3.43 -15.16
C ASN A 13 -5.02 -2.44 -14.77
N HIS A 14 -4.55 -2.53 -13.52
CA HIS A 14 -3.38 -1.76 -13.09
C HIS A 14 -2.14 -2.33 -13.77
N VAL A 15 -1.50 -1.49 -14.59
CA VAL A 15 -0.19 -1.83 -15.19
C VAL A 15 0.87 -1.63 -14.08
N PRO A 16 1.63 -2.67 -13.72
CA PRO A 16 2.67 -2.55 -12.72
C PRO A 16 3.72 -1.50 -13.10
N VAL A 17 4.13 -0.71 -12.11
CA VAL A 17 5.18 0.31 -12.29
C VAL A 17 6.49 -0.36 -12.71
N MET A 18 7.18 0.19 -13.72
CA MET A 18 8.46 -0.35 -14.23
C MET A 18 8.42 -1.84 -14.63
N GLY A 19 7.24 -2.36 -15.00
CA GLY A 19 7.12 -3.79 -15.33
C GLY A 19 7.99 -4.23 -16.50
N LYS A 20 8.23 -3.35 -17.48
CA LYS A 20 9.12 -3.64 -18.62
C LYS A 20 10.57 -3.69 -18.22
N GLU A 21 10.98 -2.77 -17.37
CA GLU A 21 12.33 -2.64 -16.83
C GLU A 21 12.70 -3.86 -15.98
N ILE A 22 11.78 -4.31 -15.13
CA ILE A 22 11.96 -5.53 -14.32
C ILE A 22 12.13 -6.75 -15.23
N ILE A 23 11.29 -6.92 -16.25
CA ILE A 23 11.44 -8.02 -17.22
C ILE A 23 12.77 -7.93 -17.96
N GLN A 24 13.20 -6.73 -18.35
CA GLN A 24 14.48 -6.53 -19.02
C GLN A 24 15.66 -6.91 -18.13
N SER A 25 15.67 -6.44 -16.87
CA SER A 25 16.72 -6.80 -15.92
C SER A 25 16.80 -8.30 -15.65
N LEU A 26 15.66 -8.98 -15.59
CA LEU A 26 15.64 -10.44 -15.43
C LEU A 26 16.17 -11.18 -16.69
N LYS A 27 16.00 -10.62 -17.89
CA LYS A 27 16.57 -11.20 -19.14
C LYS A 27 18.08 -11.09 -19.22
N GLU A 28 18.68 -10.16 -18.47
CA GLU A 28 20.14 -9.99 -18.40
C GLU A 28 20.81 -11.01 -17.48
N LEU A 29 20.02 -11.73 -16.68
CA LEU A 29 20.53 -12.81 -15.84
C LEU A 29 20.90 -14.03 -16.71
N PRO A 30 21.92 -14.83 -16.30
CA PRO A 30 22.25 -16.08 -16.95
C PRO A 30 21.04 -17.02 -17.05
N ASN A 31 20.91 -17.72 -18.16
CA ASN A 31 19.76 -18.61 -18.44
C ASN A 31 19.57 -19.70 -17.37
N GLU A 32 20.63 -20.14 -16.72
CA GLU A 32 20.56 -21.12 -15.62
C GLU A 32 19.68 -20.61 -14.45
N PHE A 33 19.68 -19.31 -14.18
CA PHE A 33 18.85 -18.70 -13.13
C PHE A 33 17.39 -18.54 -13.61
N THR A 34 17.17 -18.09 -14.82
CA THR A 34 15.82 -17.84 -15.33
C THR A 34 15.05 -19.12 -15.70
N ASN A 35 15.77 -20.24 -15.93
CA ASN A 35 15.16 -21.54 -16.24
C ASN A 35 14.69 -22.32 -15.00
N LYS A 36 15.25 -22.07 -13.79
CA LYS A 36 14.88 -22.78 -12.56
C LYS A 36 14.92 -21.90 -11.31
N GLY A 37 14.91 -20.58 -11.48
CA GLY A 37 15.10 -19.64 -10.39
C GLY A 37 13.88 -19.50 -9.49
N LEU A 38 14.14 -19.09 -8.25
CA LEU A 38 13.13 -18.66 -7.29
C LEU A 38 13.22 -17.14 -7.13
N ILE A 39 12.09 -16.46 -7.26
CA ILE A 39 11.95 -15.02 -6.97
C ILE A 39 11.07 -14.84 -5.73
N ILE A 40 11.44 -13.90 -4.89
CA ILE A 40 10.59 -13.40 -3.80
C ILE A 40 9.94 -12.10 -4.28
N ASP A 41 8.63 -12.07 -4.37
CA ASP A 41 7.86 -10.84 -4.52
C ASP A 41 7.40 -10.42 -3.12
N ALA A 42 8.16 -9.50 -2.52
CA ALA A 42 7.99 -9.09 -1.12
C ALA A 42 6.73 -8.24 -0.90
N THR A 43 6.12 -7.78 -1.99
CA THR A 43 4.94 -6.91 -2.02
C THR A 43 4.01 -7.33 -3.15
N ILE A 44 3.50 -8.56 -3.10
CA ILE A 44 2.78 -9.15 -4.25
C ILE A 44 1.57 -8.32 -4.67
N GLY A 45 0.91 -7.61 -3.74
CA GLY A 45 -0.27 -6.82 -4.02
C GLY A 45 -1.33 -7.61 -4.80
N GLY A 46 -1.83 -7.04 -5.90
CA GLY A 46 -2.74 -7.76 -6.81
C GLY A 46 -2.07 -8.72 -7.78
N GLY A 47 -0.80 -9.05 -7.60
CA GLY A 47 -0.07 -10.03 -8.41
C GLY A 47 0.33 -9.54 -9.82
N GLY A 48 0.43 -8.23 -10.02
CA GLY A 48 0.72 -7.65 -11.33
C GLY A 48 2.11 -7.98 -11.85
N HIS A 49 3.15 -7.71 -11.07
CA HIS A 49 4.55 -8.02 -11.38
C HIS A 49 4.76 -9.53 -11.51
N SER A 50 4.30 -10.30 -10.52
CA SER A 50 4.37 -11.76 -10.52
C SER A 50 3.74 -12.37 -11.76
N ALA A 51 2.59 -11.86 -12.23
CA ALA A 51 1.94 -12.33 -13.46
C ALA A 51 2.80 -12.08 -14.70
N GLN A 52 3.43 -10.90 -14.80
CA GLN A 52 4.33 -10.58 -15.92
C GLN A 52 5.57 -11.46 -15.91
N ILE A 53 6.19 -11.67 -14.75
CA ILE A 53 7.38 -12.51 -14.61
C ILE A 53 7.06 -13.95 -14.98
N LEU A 54 6.02 -14.54 -14.40
CA LEU A 54 5.62 -15.93 -14.64
C LEU A 54 5.21 -16.19 -16.11
N LYS A 55 4.69 -15.16 -16.80
CA LYS A 55 4.38 -15.23 -18.23
C LYS A 55 5.63 -15.24 -19.11
N ASN A 56 6.64 -14.42 -18.76
CA ASN A 56 7.85 -14.27 -19.58
C ASN A 56 8.91 -15.33 -19.29
N PHE A 57 8.90 -15.95 -18.12
CA PHE A 57 9.90 -16.91 -17.64
C PHE A 57 9.21 -18.20 -17.17
N PRO A 58 9.00 -19.19 -18.07
CA PRO A 58 8.29 -20.43 -17.72
C PRO A 58 8.95 -21.27 -16.61
N GLY A 59 10.26 -21.16 -16.45
CA GLY A 59 11.04 -21.90 -15.45
C GLY A 59 11.08 -21.27 -14.06
N ILE A 60 10.67 -20.02 -13.92
CA ILE A 60 10.70 -19.30 -12.65
C ILE A 60 9.53 -19.72 -11.75
N LYS A 61 9.83 -19.84 -10.45
CA LYS A 61 8.87 -19.93 -9.36
C LYS A 61 8.89 -18.64 -8.55
N ILE A 62 7.75 -18.27 -7.98
CA ILE A 62 7.63 -17.08 -7.14
C ILE A 62 7.03 -17.46 -5.79
N ILE A 63 7.60 -16.92 -4.73
CA ILE A 63 6.95 -16.77 -3.42
C ILE A 63 6.54 -15.32 -3.30
N GLY A 64 5.24 -15.07 -3.21
CA GLY A 64 4.67 -13.75 -3.05
C GLY A 64 4.24 -13.51 -1.61
N LEU A 65 4.65 -12.38 -1.04
CA LEU A 65 4.35 -12.01 0.33
C LEU A 65 3.42 -10.81 0.35
N ASP A 66 2.41 -10.85 1.19
CA ASP A 66 1.60 -9.67 1.52
C ASP A 66 0.90 -9.88 2.86
N GLN A 67 0.82 -8.84 3.65
CA GLN A 67 0.07 -8.85 4.92
C GLN A 67 -1.41 -8.46 4.71
N ASP A 68 -1.75 -7.82 3.58
CA ASP A 68 -3.13 -7.42 3.24
C ASP A 68 -3.94 -8.61 2.71
N PRO A 69 -5.00 -9.06 3.39
CA PRO A 69 -5.82 -10.19 2.93
C PRO A 69 -6.51 -9.92 1.59
N MET A 70 -6.89 -8.67 1.29
CA MET A 70 -7.53 -8.31 0.02
C MET A 70 -6.56 -8.39 -1.15
N ALA A 71 -5.31 -7.95 -0.92
CA ALA A 71 -4.24 -8.07 -1.90
C ALA A 71 -3.96 -9.53 -2.24
N ARG A 72 -3.82 -10.40 -1.22
CA ARG A 72 -3.61 -11.85 -1.42
C ARG A 72 -4.76 -12.52 -2.16
N GLU A 73 -6.01 -12.15 -1.87
CA GLU A 73 -7.17 -12.67 -2.59
C GLU A 73 -7.14 -12.28 -4.08
N ALA A 74 -6.84 -11.02 -4.37
CA ALA A 74 -6.71 -10.53 -5.74
C ALA A 74 -5.57 -11.21 -6.49
N ALA A 75 -4.40 -11.37 -5.84
CA ALA A 75 -3.26 -12.08 -6.40
C ALA A 75 -3.59 -13.55 -6.67
N SER A 76 -4.24 -14.24 -5.73
CA SER A 76 -4.63 -15.65 -5.88
C SER A 76 -5.54 -15.85 -7.10
N LYS A 77 -6.54 -15.00 -7.28
CA LYS A 77 -7.43 -15.04 -8.46
C LYS A 77 -6.68 -14.82 -9.77
N LYS A 78 -5.78 -13.82 -9.80
CA LYS A 78 -5.02 -13.46 -11.01
C LYS A 78 -3.98 -14.52 -11.38
N LEU A 79 -3.35 -15.14 -10.38
CA LEU A 79 -2.19 -16.03 -10.55
C LEU A 79 -2.55 -17.52 -10.59
N ILE A 80 -3.80 -17.90 -10.34
CA ILE A 80 -4.27 -19.32 -10.30
C ILE A 80 -3.84 -20.14 -11.52
N LYS A 81 -3.79 -19.51 -12.68
CA LYS A 81 -3.39 -20.15 -13.94
C LYS A 81 -1.94 -20.60 -13.99
N PHE A 82 -1.08 -20.14 -13.08
CA PHE A 82 0.32 -20.51 -13.03
C PHE A 82 0.58 -21.73 -12.13
N GLY A 83 -0.45 -22.24 -11.47
CA GLY A 83 -0.41 -23.49 -10.69
C GLY A 83 0.67 -23.47 -9.61
N THR A 84 1.49 -24.51 -9.57
CA THR A 84 2.54 -24.70 -8.54
C THR A 84 3.75 -23.79 -8.68
N ARG A 85 3.75 -22.88 -9.67
CA ARG A 85 4.84 -21.90 -9.84
C ARG A 85 4.69 -20.66 -8.97
N ILE A 86 3.57 -20.52 -8.27
CA ILE A 86 3.32 -19.41 -7.35
C ILE A 86 2.86 -19.94 -6.00
N GLU A 87 3.45 -19.43 -4.95
CA GLU A 87 3.02 -19.60 -3.57
C GLU A 87 2.78 -18.21 -2.98
N ILE A 88 1.65 -18.00 -2.28
CA ILE A 88 1.31 -16.73 -1.67
C ILE A 88 1.23 -16.92 -0.16
N ILE A 89 2.05 -16.16 0.57
CA ILE A 89 2.20 -16.28 2.02
C ILE A 89 1.67 -15.01 2.70
N SER A 90 0.89 -15.22 3.77
CA SER A 90 0.37 -14.15 4.63
C SER A 90 1.43 -13.76 5.65
N THR A 91 2.24 -12.77 5.34
CA THR A 91 3.30 -12.29 6.25
C THR A 91 3.74 -10.88 5.89
N ASN A 92 4.34 -10.19 6.86
CA ASN A 92 5.16 -9.02 6.57
C ASN A 92 6.52 -9.52 6.04
N PHE A 93 7.02 -8.90 4.99
CA PHE A 93 8.32 -9.28 4.41
C PHE A 93 9.48 -9.14 5.41
N ALA A 94 9.34 -8.27 6.42
CA ALA A 94 10.33 -8.11 7.50
C ALA A 94 10.45 -9.36 8.39
N ASP A 95 9.37 -10.15 8.49
CA ASP A 95 9.29 -11.36 9.33
C ASP A 95 9.52 -12.63 8.51
N PHE A 96 9.74 -12.50 7.20
CA PHE A 96 9.94 -13.64 6.32
C PHE A 96 11.40 -14.05 6.25
N SER A 97 11.64 -15.34 6.44
CA SER A 97 12.95 -15.96 6.22
C SER A 97 12.82 -17.13 5.25
N LEU A 98 13.87 -17.37 4.50
CA LEU A 98 13.93 -18.47 3.53
C LEU A 98 15.27 -19.18 3.64
N ASP A 99 15.25 -20.51 3.81
CA ASP A 99 16.46 -21.35 3.86
C ASP A 99 17.11 -21.56 2.47
N LYS A 100 16.41 -21.19 1.41
CA LYS A 100 16.86 -21.34 0.02
C LYS A 100 17.29 -20.00 -0.56
N LYS A 101 18.23 -20.04 -1.52
CA LYS A 101 18.64 -18.83 -2.23
C LYS A 101 17.58 -18.45 -3.26
N ALA A 102 17.16 -17.19 -3.23
CA ALA A 102 16.41 -16.56 -4.31
C ALA A 102 17.38 -15.91 -5.30
N ILE A 103 17.01 -15.88 -6.58
CA ILE A 103 17.79 -15.20 -7.62
C ILE A 103 17.49 -13.70 -7.65
N CYS A 104 16.31 -13.30 -7.14
CA CYS A 104 15.87 -11.92 -7.09
C CYS A 104 14.88 -11.75 -5.94
N VAL A 105 14.91 -10.58 -5.33
CA VAL A 105 13.86 -10.06 -4.42
C VAL A 105 13.30 -8.81 -5.07
N LEU A 106 11.99 -8.80 -5.29
CA LEU A 106 11.25 -7.65 -5.79
C LEU A 106 10.47 -7.02 -4.63
N ALA A 107 10.58 -5.72 -4.46
CA ALA A 107 9.78 -4.95 -3.52
C ALA A 107 9.26 -3.67 -4.20
N ASP A 108 7.96 -3.58 -4.42
CA ASP A 108 7.25 -2.38 -4.87
C ASP A 108 6.61 -1.73 -3.64
N LEU A 109 7.40 -0.85 -3.00
CA LEU A 109 7.02 -0.27 -1.71
C LEU A 109 6.03 0.86 -1.88
N GLY A 110 5.02 0.87 -1.04
CA GLY A 110 3.98 1.91 -1.00
C GLY A 110 2.59 1.33 -0.85
N VAL A 111 1.58 2.18 -1.07
CA VAL A 111 0.17 1.80 -1.06
C VAL A 111 -0.29 1.36 -2.44
N SER A 112 -1.14 0.35 -2.51
CA SER A 112 -1.73 -0.10 -3.77
C SER A 112 -2.87 0.82 -4.21
N SER A 113 -3.15 0.86 -5.54
CA SER A 113 -4.31 1.58 -6.06
C SER A 113 -5.61 1.13 -5.41
N HIS A 114 -5.75 -0.17 -5.12
CA HIS A 114 -6.93 -0.72 -4.45
C HIS A 114 -7.11 -0.13 -3.04
N GLN A 115 -6.02 0.04 -2.28
CA GLN A 115 -6.09 0.66 -0.95
C GLN A 115 -6.50 2.14 -1.04
N LEU A 116 -6.13 2.84 -2.11
CA LEU A 116 -6.54 4.23 -2.35
C LEU A 116 -7.98 4.35 -2.84
N ASP A 117 -8.49 3.36 -3.57
CA ASP A 117 -9.84 3.36 -4.14
C ASP A 117 -10.90 2.84 -3.15
N GLU A 118 -10.50 2.14 -2.09
CA GLU A 118 -11.38 1.60 -1.06
C GLU A 118 -11.46 2.55 0.15
N PRO A 119 -12.59 3.29 0.34
CA PRO A 119 -12.70 4.29 1.40
C PRO A 119 -12.52 3.72 2.81
N SER A 120 -12.97 2.48 3.03
CA SER A 120 -12.89 1.81 4.34
C SER A 120 -11.47 1.58 4.83
N ARG A 121 -10.48 1.64 3.92
CA ARG A 121 -9.05 1.47 4.25
C ARG A 121 -8.38 2.74 4.78
N GLY A 122 -8.96 3.91 4.58
CA GLY A 122 -8.48 5.19 5.13
C GLY A 122 -7.22 5.77 4.48
N PHE A 123 -6.76 5.23 3.35
CA PHE A 123 -5.58 5.75 2.64
C PHE A 123 -5.87 6.93 1.72
N SER A 124 -7.15 7.23 1.47
CA SER A 124 -7.56 8.31 0.58
C SER A 124 -8.36 9.36 1.33
N PHE A 125 -8.10 10.62 1.00
CA PHE A 125 -8.95 11.75 1.41
C PHE A 125 -9.89 12.23 0.28
N ARG A 126 -9.80 11.66 -0.91
CA ARG A 126 -10.76 11.94 -2.01
C ARG A 126 -12.09 11.29 -1.74
N LEU A 127 -12.07 10.09 -1.21
CA LEU A 127 -13.21 9.35 -0.73
C LEU A 127 -13.15 9.35 0.79
N ASN A 128 -14.20 9.88 1.44
CA ASN A 128 -14.22 9.92 2.90
C ASN A 128 -14.40 8.53 3.48
N GLY A 129 -13.64 8.21 4.50
CA GLY A 129 -13.66 6.92 5.19
C GLY A 129 -13.05 7.01 6.59
N PRO A 130 -13.06 5.93 7.38
CA PRO A 130 -12.40 5.88 8.67
C PRO A 130 -10.89 6.14 8.51
N ILE A 131 -10.27 6.72 9.52
CA ILE A 131 -8.82 6.97 9.54
C ILE A 131 -8.12 5.71 10.03
N ASP A 132 -8.16 4.65 9.22
CA ASP A 132 -7.56 3.35 9.55
C ASP A 132 -6.08 3.28 9.16
N MET A 133 -5.75 3.29 7.87
CA MET A 133 -4.41 3.27 7.26
C MET A 133 -3.55 2.05 7.60
N ARG A 134 -4.10 0.99 8.18
CA ARG A 134 -3.35 -0.26 8.44
C ARG A 134 -3.17 -1.06 7.14
N MET A 135 -1.97 -1.55 6.89
CA MET A 135 -1.73 -2.50 5.80
C MET A 135 -2.44 -3.83 6.07
N ASN A 136 -2.36 -4.35 7.30
CA ASN A 136 -3.19 -5.44 7.79
C ASN A 136 -4.28 -4.88 8.70
N PRO A 137 -5.55 -4.82 8.28
CA PRO A 137 -6.62 -4.25 9.11
C PRO A 137 -6.96 -5.07 10.36
N LYS A 138 -6.36 -6.26 10.51
CA LYS A 138 -6.57 -7.13 11.68
C LYS A 138 -5.53 -6.93 12.79
N GLU A 139 -4.46 -6.19 12.52
CA GLU A 139 -3.31 -6.06 13.43
C GLU A 139 -2.87 -4.61 13.58
N GLY A 140 -2.33 -4.31 14.75
CA GLY A 140 -1.78 -2.99 15.06
C GLY A 140 -2.85 -1.92 15.29
N SER A 141 -2.40 -0.72 15.65
CA SER A 141 -3.25 0.45 15.87
C SER A 141 -3.58 1.15 14.56
N SER A 142 -4.82 1.61 14.43
CA SER A 142 -5.24 2.48 13.33
C SER A 142 -4.57 3.86 13.41
N ALA A 143 -4.57 4.60 12.32
CA ALA A 143 -4.06 5.96 12.32
C ALA A 143 -4.87 6.87 13.26
N ALA A 144 -6.18 6.65 13.39
CA ALA A 144 -7.01 7.35 14.38
C ALA A 144 -6.53 7.11 15.80
N GLU A 145 -6.32 5.84 16.19
CA GLU A 145 -5.80 5.50 17.53
C GLU A 145 -4.41 6.09 17.79
N LEU A 146 -3.51 6.08 16.80
CA LEU A 146 -2.20 6.71 16.92
C LEU A 146 -2.31 8.22 17.12
N ILE A 147 -3.17 8.89 16.38
CA ILE A 147 -3.43 10.32 16.50
C ILE A 147 -3.97 10.66 17.89
N GLU A 148 -4.84 9.82 18.46
CA GLU A 148 -5.43 10.03 19.78
C GLU A 148 -4.45 9.74 20.91
N THR A 149 -3.69 8.65 20.82
CA THR A 149 -2.88 8.14 21.95
C THR A 149 -1.48 8.73 22.04
N LEU A 150 -0.85 9.06 20.89
CA LEU A 150 0.49 9.67 20.91
C LEU A 150 0.47 11.06 21.53
N SER A 151 1.54 11.43 22.25
CA SER A 151 1.74 12.82 22.66
C SER A 151 1.93 13.74 21.44
N GLU A 152 1.73 15.07 21.60
CA GLU A 152 1.99 16.05 20.53
C GLU A 152 3.43 15.90 19.99
N GLN A 153 4.40 15.72 20.88
CA GLN A 153 5.81 15.55 20.53
C GLN A 153 6.02 14.29 19.69
N ASN A 154 5.55 13.13 20.16
CA ASN A 154 5.74 11.85 19.47
C ASN A 154 5.03 11.83 18.12
N LEU A 155 3.84 12.43 18.02
CA LEU A 155 3.13 12.57 16.75
C LEU A 155 3.91 13.47 15.77
N ALA A 156 4.48 14.57 16.25
CA ALA A 156 5.30 15.46 15.45
C ALA A 156 6.57 14.77 14.93
N ASP A 157 7.23 14.01 15.80
CA ASP A 157 8.45 13.28 15.45
C ASP A 157 8.15 12.19 14.43
N LEU A 158 7.07 11.43 14.59
CA LEU A 158 6.61 10.43 13.63
C LEU A 158 6.33 11.04 12.23
N ILE A 159 5.61 12.17 12.17
CA ILE A 159 5.33 12.89 10.93
C ILE A 159 6.62 13.41 10.28
N TYR A 160 7.58 13.84 11.10
CA TYR A 160 8.86 14.35 10.59
C TYR A 160 9.75 13.22 10.06
N GLU A 161 9.93 12.16 10.84
CA GLU A 161 10.85 11.07 10.52
C GLU A 161 10.38 10.21 9.34
N LEU A 162 9.07 9.90 9.29
CA LEU A 162 8.51 9.05 8.24
C LEU A 162 7.93 9.82 7.05
N GLY A 163 7.43 11.04 7.28
CA GLY A 163 6.82 11.87 6.26
C GLY A 163 7.73 12.97 5.71
N GLU A 164 8.93 13.18 6.30
CA GLU A 164 9.86 14.27 5.97
C GLU A 164 9.20 15.67 5.98
N GLU A 165 8.07 15.81 6.72
CA GLU A 165 7.28 17.03 6.71
C GLU A 165 7.82 18.06 7.72
N LYS A 166 8.32 19.18 7.21
CA LYS A 166 8.93 20.24 8.03
C LYS A 166 7.97 20.96 8.96
N LEU A 167 6.67 20.96 8.64
CA LEU A 167 5.61 21.54 9.47
C LEU A 167 5.03 20.54 10.49
N SER A 168 5.68 19.41 10.70
CA SER A 168 5.22 18.32 11.55
C SER A 168 4.74 18.78 12.95
N ARG A 169 5.50 19.66 13.61
CA ARG A 169 5.10 20.21 14.93
C ARG A 169 3.83 21.04 14.88
N ARG A 170 3.66 21.83 13.79
CA ARG A 170 2.45 22.63 13.59
C ARG A 170 1.24 21.75 13.32
N ILE A 171 1.44 20.70 12.52
CA ILE A 171 0.40 19.71 12.19
C ILE A 171 0.00 18.95 13.45
N ALA A 172 0.95 18.40 14.18
CA ALA A 172 0.67 17.65 15.42
C ALA A 172 -0.07 18.51 16.47
N ARG A 173 0.37 19.76 16.69
CA ARG A 173 -0.31 20.70 17.57
C ARG A 173 -1.75 20.99 17.13
N LYS A 174 -1.96 21.22 15.81
CA LYS A 174 -3.32 21.45 15.28
C LYS A 174 -4.21 20.24 15.54
N ILE A 175 -3.71 19.04 15.25
CA ILE A 175 -4.45 17.78 15.47
C ILE A 175 -4.82 17.63 16.95
N LYS A 176 -3.85 17.83 17.87
CA LYS A 176 -4.11 17.67 19.30
C LYS A 176 -5.09 18.72 19.87
N ASN A 177 -5.01 19.95 19.39
CA ASN A 177 -5.98 20.98 19.76
C ASN A 177 -7.39 20.63 19.26
N ASP A 178 -7.51 20.19 17.99
CA ASP A 178 -8.81 19.80 17.43
C ASP A 178 -9.44 18.64 18.22
N LEU A 179 -8.65 17.62 18.56
CA LEU A 179 -9.12 16.51 19.38
C LEU A 179 -9.60 16.95 20.76
N ALA A 180 -8.91 17.92 21.37
CA ALA A 180 -9.29 18.45 22.69
C ALA A 180 -10.54 19.31 22.64
N GLU A 181 -10.74 20.09 21.58
CA GLU A 181 -11.86 21.02 21.42
C GLU A 181 -13.11 20.38 20.81
N ASN A 182 -12.93 19.48 19.84
CA ASN A 182 -14.01 18.98 18.98
C ASN A 182 -14.21 17.46 19.07
N GLY A 183 -13.30 16.74 19.74
CA GLY A 183 -13.28 15.27 19.75
C GLY A 183 -12.67 14.66 18.48
N PRO A 184 -12.85 13.33 18.26
CA PRO A 184 -12.28 12.61 17.14
C PRO A 184 -12.73 13.15 15.78
N TYR A 185 -11.83 13.11 14.81
CA TYR A 185 -12.16 13.46 13.43
C TYR A 185 -13.22 12.51 12.84
N SER A 186 -14.13 13.04 12.06
CA SER A 186 -15.24 12.28 11.43
C SER A 186 -14.78 11.35 10.30
N GLY A 187 -13.57 11.55 9.77
CA GLY A 187 -13.01 10.74 8.69
C GLY A 187 -11.79 11.37 8.04
N THR A 188 -11.30 10.71 7.01
CA THR A 188 -10.08 11.11 6.29
C THR A 188 -10.14 12.50 5.68
N GLN A 189 -11.32 12.93 5.20
CA GLN A 189 -11.47 14.28 4.63
C GLN A 189 -11.32 15.36 5.71
N ASP A 190 -11.94 15.16 6.87
CA ASP A 190 -11.90 16.10 7.97
C ASP A 190 -10.46 16.31 8.47
N LEU A 191 -9.74 15.21 8.71
CA LEU A 191 -8.31 15.27 9.04
C LEU A 191 -7.50 15.95 7.93
N SER A 192 -7.78 15.65 6.67
CA SER A 192 -7.10 16.25 5.52
C SER A 192 -7.28 17.77 5.47
N TYR A 193 -8.49 18.29 5.76
CA TYR A 193 -8.76 19.72 5.84
C TYR A 193 -7.99 20.38 6.99
N ALA A 194 -7.94 19.74 8.17
CA ALA A 194 -7.18 20.23 9.31
C ALA A 194 -5.68 20.36 8.97
N ILE A 195 -5.11 19.32 8.35
CA ILE A 195 -3.70 19.33 7.89
C ILE A 195 -3.48 20.44 6.86
N ALA A 196 -4.33 20.54 5.82
CA ALA A 196 -4.20 21.58 4.80
C ALA A 196 -4.26 22.99 5.40
N GLY A 197 -5.03 23.20 6.48
CA GLY A 197 -5.10 24.44 7.24
C GLY A 197 -3.76 24.86 7.83
N CYS A 198 -2.83 23.94 8.05
CA CYS A 198 -1.50 24.24 8.57
C CYS A 198 -0.57 24.86 7.52
N PHE A 199 -0.91 24.86 6.22
CA PHE A 199 -0.06 25.36 5.13
C PHE A 199 -0.52 26.72 4.62
N PRO A 200 0.39 27.53 4.05
CA PRO A 200 0.04 28.76 3.36
C PRO A 200 -0.93 28.49 2.19
N PRO A 201 -1.81 29.45 1.82
CA PRO A 201 -2.83 29.24 0.76
C PRO A 201 -2.27 28.68 -0.55
N LYS A 202 -1.10 29.17 -1.01
CA LYS A 202 -0.46 28.66 -2.24
C LYS A 202 -0.09 27.17 -2.19
N GLN A 203 0.16 26.63 -1.00
CA GLN A 203 0.53 25.21 -0.83
C GLN A 203 -0.70 24.33 -0.58
N ARG A 204 -1.80 24.86 -0.04
CA ARG A 204 -3.05 24.12 0.19
C ARG A 204 -3.66 23.61 -1.10
N TYR A 205 -3.59 24.42 -2.15
CA TYR A 205 -4.21 24.16 -3.46
C TYR A 205 -3.16 23.85 -4.55
N GLY A 206 -1.96 23.44 -4.14
CA GLY A 206 -0.89 23.03 -5.04
C GLY A 206 -1.19 21.71 -5.75
N ARG A 207 -0.33 21.33 -6.71
CA ARG A 207 -0.45 20.09 -7.49
C ARG A 207 -0.46 18.83 -6.60
N ILE A 208 0.24 18.89 -5.46
CA ILE A 208 0.30 17.80 -4.46
C ILE A 208 -0.36 18.34 -3.19
N HIS A 209 -1.42 17.67 -2.74
CA HIS A 209 -2.10 18.04 -1.50
C HIS A 209 -1.18 17.78 -0.30
N PRO A 210 -1.18 18.65 0.74
CA PRO A 210 -0.32 18.49 1.92
C PRO A 210 -0.44 17.12 2.63
N SER A 211 -1.64 16.56 2.67
CA SER A 211 -1.89 15.24 3.28
C SER A 211 -1.36 14.04 2.47
N THR A 212 -0.74 14.26 1.32
CA THR A 212 -0.16 13.20 0.47
C THR A 212 1.34 12.99 0.75
N ARG A 213 1.91 13.82 1.58
CA ARG A 213 3.34 13.77 1.94
C ARG A 213 3.60 12.86 3.11
#